data_a02f057a45ec27bad1832ec34b87f4b5
#
_entry.id   a02f057a45ec27bad1832ec34b87f4b5
#
_cell.length_a   1.000
_cell.length_b   1.000
_cell.length_c   1.000
_cell.angle_alpha   90.00
_cell.angle_beta   90.00
_cell.angle_gamma   90.00
#
_symmetry.space_group_name_H-M   'P 1'
#
loop_
_entity.id
_entity.type
_entity.pdbx_description
1 polymer ?
#
loop_
_entity_poly.entity_id
_entity_poly.type
_entity_poly.pdbx_seq_one_letter_code
_entity_poly.pdbx_strand_id
1 'polypeptide(L)'
;GKIGENIVLRRSINIKGNIYSYVHNSVSEGLGKIGVLLDIDSDEGNHDEFGKNICMHIAALNPKSISDKDLPQEFIDVEKEIIKKQLKDSGKPNDILEKMMEGKLRKFLEENTLLGQKFVIDPSISIKQYIEQYKSSISINKFIRYEIGS
;
A
#
# COMPACT_ATOMS: atom_id res chain seq x y z
N GLY A 1 -2.96 -9.43 -34.00
CA GLY A 1 -3.46 -10.36 -35.03
C GLY A 1 -3.25 -11.85 -34.72
N LYS A 2 -2.14 -12.27 -34.12
CA LYS A 2 -1.90 -13.70 -33.77
C LYS A 2 -2.71 -14.19 -32.56
N ILE A 3 -3.13 -13.29 -31.65
CA ILE A 3 -3.82 -13.63 -30.40
C ILE A 3 -5.34 -13.55 -30.57
N GLY A 4 -5.85 -12.87 -31.61
CA GLY A 4 -7.28 -12.69 -31.83
C GLY A 4 -7.98 -11.73 -30.88
N GLU A 5 -7.22 -11.03 -30.02
CA GLU A 5 -7.72 -10.10 -29.02
C GLU A 5 -7.12 -8.69 -29.21
N ASN A 6 -7.86 -7.67 -28.84
CA ASN A 6 -7.37 -6.30 -28.82
C ASN A 6 -6.54 -6.07 -27.55
N ILE A 7 -5.25 -5.78 -27.72
CA ILE A 7 -4.36 -5.39 -26.63
C ILE A 7 -4.27 -3.87 -26.59
N VAL A 8 -4.54 -3.28 -25.45
CA VAL A 8 -4.45 -1.84 -25.19
C VAL A 8 -3.40 -1.57 -24.12
N LEU A 9 -2.37 -0.79 -24.46
CA LEU A 9 -1.44 -0.27 -23.46
C LEU A 9 -2.11 0.90 -22.73
N ARG A 10 -2.51 0.69 -21.48
CA ARG A 10 -3.19 1.73 -20.67
C ARG A 10 -2.23 2.66 -19.96
N ARG A 11 -1.15 2.12 -19.38
CA ARG A 11 -0.19 2.86 -18.55
C ARG A 11 1.21 2.31 -18.76
N SER A 12 2.18 3.21 -18.74
CA SER A 12 3.59 2.88 -18.65
C SER A 12 4.27 3.87 -17.70
N ILE A 13 5.29 3.43 -16.98
CA ILE A 13 6.07 4.28 -16.11
C ILE A 13 7.54 3.88 -16.17
N ASN A 14 8.40 4.89 -16.06
CA ASN A 14 9.82 4.71 -15.84
C ASN A 14 10.19 5.45 -14.56
N ILE A 15 10.81 4.76 -13.61
CA ILE A 15 11.31 5.34 -12.37
C ILE A 15 12.81 5.12 -12.25
N LYS A 16 13.49 6.09 -11.63
CA LYS A 16 14.92 6.03 -11.35
C LYS A 16 15.11 6.03 -9.84
N GLY A 17 16.10 5.32 -9.36
CA GLY A 17 16.39 5.21 -7.93
C GLY A 17 16.93 3.83 -7.60
N ASN A 18 16.88 3.46 -6.33
CA ASN A 18 17.21 2.13 -5.85
C ASN A 18 15.95 1.25 -5.93
N ILE A 19 15.76 0.62 -7.10
CA ILE A 19 14.49 0.02 -7.51
C ILE A 19 14.47 -1.46 -7.26
N TYR A 20 13.46 -1.91 -6.51
CA TYR A 20 13.09 -3.31 -6.34
C TYR A 20 11.79 -3.59 -7.08
N SER A 21 11.64 -4.83 -7.55
CA SER A 21 10.47 -5.22 -8.33
C SER A 21 9.95 -6.58 -7.93
N TYR A 22 8.64 -6.76 -8.14
CA TYR A 22 7.97 -8.04 -7.97
C TYR A 22 6.83 -8.20 -8.97
N VAL A 23 6.74 -9.39 -9.55
CA VAL A 23 5.65 -9.75 -10.46
C VAL A 23 4.89 -10.93 -9.86
N HIS A 24 3.62 -10.71 -9.58
CA HIS A 24 2.73 -11.73 -9.02
C HIS A 24 1.96 -12.46 -10.12
N ASN A 25 1.74 -13.77 -9.91
CA ASN A 25 1.15 -14.66 -10.91
C ASN A 25 1.90 -14.56 -12.24
N SER A 26 3.22 -14.72 -12.16
CA SER A 26 4.10 -14.66 -13.31
C SER A 26 3.80 -15.80 -14.29
N VAL A 27 3.68 -15.48 -15.58
CA VAL A 27 3.52 -16.43 -16.68
C VAL A 27 4.85 -16.62 -17.43
N SER A 28 5.76 -15.66 -17.33
CA SER A 28 7.16 -15.71 -17.79
C SER A 28 7.95 -14.61 -17.07
N GLU A 29 9.26 -14.55 -17.31
CA GLU A 29 10.11 -13.53 -16.70
C GLU A 29 9.59 -12.11 -17.01
N GLY A 30 9.35 -11.31 -15.97
CA GLY A 30 8.84 -9.94 -16.08
C GLY A 30 7.38 -9.80 -16.51
N LEU A 31 6.64 -10.89 -16.76
CA LEU A 31 5.25 -10.88 -17.19
C LEU A 31 4.34 -11.58 -16.19
N GLY A 32 3.29 -10.89 -15.72
CA GLY A 32 2.32 -11.45 -14.78
C GLY A 32 1.10 -10.56 -14.62
N LYS A 33 0.22 -10.91 -13.70
CA LYS A 33 -1.05 -10.19 -13.48
C LYS A 33 -0.87 -8.89 -12.71
N ILE A 34 0.04 -8.86 -11.74
CA ILE A 34 0.33 -7.68 -10.91
C ILE A 34 1.82 -7.42 -10.97
N GLY A 35 2.20 -6.19 -11.31
CA GLY A 35 3.57 -5.70 -11.24
C GLY A 35 3.72 -4.63 -10.17
N VAL A 36 4.79 -4.73 -9.36
CA VAL A 36 5.15 -3.75 -8.35
C VAL A 36 6.57 -3.27 -8.59
N LEU A 37 6.76 -1.96 -8.51
CA LEU A 37 8.07 -1.30 -8.41
C LEU A 37 8.13 -0.55 -7.08
N LEU A 38 9.24 -0.64 -6.40
CA LEU A 38 9.49 0.01 -5.11
C LEU A 38 10.83 0.74 -5.18
N ASP A 39 10.82 2.02 -4.87
CA ASP A 39 12.01 2.86 -4.70
C ASP A 39 12.26 3.09 -3.21
N ILE A 40 13.44 2.72 -2.75
CA ILE A 40 13.86 2.94 -1.36
C ILE A 40 15.09 3.86 -1.32
N ASP A 41 15.13 4.72 -0.32
CA ASP A 41 16.36 5.42 0.09
C ASP A 41 17.07 4.57 1.14
N SER A 42 18.30 4.19 0.86
CA SER A 42 19.10 3.34 1.72
C SER A 42 20.57 3.64 1.50
N ASP A 43 21.38 3.44 2.54
CA ASP A 43 22.82 3.37 2.43
C ASP A 43 23.26 2.17 1.59
N GLU A 44 24.53 2.09 1.29
CA GLU A 44 25.13 0.98 0.55
C GLU A 44 24.84 -0.37 1.25
N GLY A 45 24.48 -1.34 0.46
CA GLY A 45 24.17 -2.70 0.90
C GLY A 45 23.23 -3.45 -0.03
N ASN A 46 23.16 -4.77 0.15
CA ASN A 46 22.18 -5.58 -0.56
C ASN A 46 20.89 -5.65 0.28
N HIS A 47 19.80 -5.10 -0.27
CA HIS A 47 18.48 -5.10 0.33
C HIS A 47 17.45 -5.87 -0.51
N ASP A 48 17.90 -6.80 -1.36
CA ASP A 48 17.05 -7.51 -2.32
C ASP A 48 15.90 -8.27 -1.65
N GLU A 49 16.17 -9.01 -0.58
CA GLU A 49 15.16 -9.75 0.16
C GLU A 49 14.15 -8.80 0.82
N PHE A 50 14.65 -7.74 1.46
CA PHE A 50 13.82 -6.72 2.08
C PHE A 50 12.91 -6.05 1.06
N GLY A 51 13.47 -5.54 -0.05
CA GLY A 51 12.72 -4.88 -1.10
C GLY A 51 11.67 -5.80 -1.74
N LYS A 52 12.03 -7.06 -1.99
CA LYS A 52 11.12 -8.08 -2.50
C LYS A 52 9.95 -8.35 -1.56
N ASN A 53 10.22 -8.47 -0.25
CA ASN A 53 9.18 -8.71 0.75
C ASN A 53 8.17 -7.56 0.82
N ILE A 54 8.64 -6.30 0.74
CA ILE A 54 7.76 -5.12 0.68
C ILE A 54 6.97 -5.11 -0.63
N CYS A 55 7.60 -5.42 -1.78
CA CYS A 55 6.89 -5.51 -3.05
C CYS A 55 5.79 -6.61 -3.04
N MET A 56 6.05 -7.77 -2.42
CA MET A 56 5.05 -8.83 -2.24
C MET A 56 3.88 -8.35 -1.39
N HIS A 57 4.14 -7.64 -0.30
CA HIS A 57 3.11 -7.03 0.54
C HIS A 57 2.25 -6.03 -0.24
N ILE A 58 2.87 -5.12 -1.02
CA ILE A 58 2.17 -4.15 -1.87
C ILE A 58 1.30 -4.86 -2.91
N ALA A 59 1.80 -5.92 -3.53
CA ALA A 59 1.03 -6.71 -4.49
C ALA A 59 -0.24 -7.30 -3.85
N ALA A 60 -0.12 -7.84 -2.63
CA ALA A 60 -1.20 -8.51 -1.91
C ALA A 60 -2.25 -7.54 -1.34
N LEU A 61 -1.81 -6.48 -0.65
CA LEU A 61 -2.69 -5.62 0.14
C LEU A 61 -3.05 -4.28 -0.53
N ASN A 62 -2.43 -3.95 -1.65
CA ASN A 62 -2.75 -2.76 -2.48
C ASN A 62 -2.91 -1.47 -1.66
N PRO A 63 -1.90 -1.04 -0.88
CA PRO A 63 -1.97 0.21 -0.15
C PRO A 63 -2.19 1.39 -1.10
N LYS A 64 -2.87 2.43 -0.63
CA LYS A 64 -3.21 3.62 -1.44
C LYS A 64 -2.13 4.70 -1.39
N SER A 65 -1.36 4.73 -0.30
CA SER A 65 -0.26 5.67 -0.09
C SER A 65 0.84 5.02 0.77
N ILE A 66 1.97 5.69 0.93
CA ILE A 66 3.03 5.25 1.83
C ILE A 66 2.60 5.49 3.28
N SER A 67 2.15 6.70 3.59
CA SER A 67 1.72 7.11 4.93
C SER A 67 0.36 7.81 4.88
N ASP A 68 -0.19 8.13 6.04
CA ASP A 68 -1.42 8.91 6.21
C ASP A 68 -1.30 10.32 5.63
N LYS A 69 -0.09 10.90 5.66
CA LYS A 69 0.19 12.24 5.11
C LYS A 69 0.11 12.28 3.57
N ASP A 70 0.29 11.14 2.93
CA ASP A 70 0.31 11.00 1.47
C ASP A 70 -1.07 10.62 0.91
N LEU A 71 -2.04 10.30 1.79
CA LEU A 71 -3.41 10.04 1.37
C LEU A 71 -4.09 11.35 0.93
N PRO A 72 -4.80 11.36 -0.22
CA PRO A 72 -5.59 12.50 -0.61
C PRO A 72 -6.64 12.88 0.46
N GLN A 73 -6.72 14.16 0.82
CA GLN A 73 -7.64 14.64 1.85
C GLN A 73 -9.10 14.26 1.52
N GLU A 74 -9.48 14.32 0.26
CA GLU A 74 -10.81 13.94 -0.20
C GLU A 74 -11.16 12.47 0.16
N PHE A 75 -10.19 11.56 0.06
CA PHE A 75 -10.37 10.16 0.43
C PHE A 75 -10.65 9.99 1.93
N ILE A 76 -9.95 10.76 2.76
CA ILE A 76 -10.15 10.80 4.21
C ILE A 76 -11.51 11.41 4.56
N ASP A 77 -11.92 12.47 3.88
CA ASP A 77 -13.17 13.19 4.15
C ASP A 77 -14.40 12.34 3.78
N VAL A 78 -14.33 11.62 2.66
CA VAL A 78 -15.37 10.66 2.29
C VAL A 78 -15.55 9.59 3.36
N GLU A 79 -14.46 9.01 3.88
CA GLU A 79 -14.53 8.01 4.94
C GLU A 79 -15.09 8.60 6.24
N LYS A 80 -14.70 9.82 6.62
CA LYS A 80 -15.28 10.50 7.79
C LYS A 80 -16.79 10.64 7.69
N GLU A 81 -17.31 11.00 6.52
CA GLU A 81 -18.76 11.10 6.32
C GLU A 81 -19.46 9.74 6.38
N ILE A 82 -18.82 8.67 5.88
CA ILE A 82 -19.33 7.30 6.01
C ILE A 82 -19.40 6.90 7.49
N ILE A 83 -18.32 7.14 8.23
CA ILE A 83 -18.24 6.82 9.66
C ILE A 83 -19.31 7.62 10.45
N LYS A 84 -19.48 8.91 10.18
CA LYS A 84 -20.50 9.74 10.82
C LYS A 84 -21.90 9.17 10.60
N LYS A 85 -22.23 8.79 9.36
CA LYS A 85 -23.53 8.18 9.03
C LYS A 85 -23.76 6.88 9.81
N GLN A 86 -22.73 6.00 9.87
CA GLN A 86 -22.81 4.74 10.60
C GLN A 86 -23.02 4.94 12.12
N LEU A 87 -22.47 6.02 12.69
CA LEU A 87 -22.54 6.29 14.11
C LEU A 87 -23.82 7.04 14.51
N LYS A 88 -24.47 7.77 13.58
CA LYS A 88 -25.63 8.61 13.85
C LYS A 88 -26.79 7.86 14.51
N ASP A 89 -27.00 6.63 14.12
CA ASP A 89 -28.12 5.79 14.60
C ASP A 89 -27.78 4.95 15.84
N SER A 90 -26.57 5.16 16.41
CA SER A 90 -26.09 4.32 17.52
C SER A 90 -26.68 4.68 18.89
N GLY A 91 -27.34 5.86 19.02
CA GLY A 91 -27.94 6.34 20.27
C GLY A 91 -26.96 6.59 21.41
N LYS A 92 -25.64 6.67 21.12
CA LYS A 92 -24.60 6.86 22.12
C LYS A 92 -24.35 8.34 22.41
N PRO A 93 -23.84 8.70 23.62
CA PRO A 93 -23.40 10.05 23.96
C PRO A 93 -22.32 10.57 23.00
N ASN A 94 -22.26 11.89 22.78
CA ASN A 94 -21.37 12.52 21.82
C ASN A 94 -19.88 12.23 22.07
N ASP A 95 -19.44 12.23 23.32
CA ASP A 95 -18.06 11.92 23.73
C ASP A 95 -17.63 10.49 23.37
N ILE A 96 -18.58 9.54 23.43
CA ILE A 96 -18.35 8.16 22.98
C ILE A 96 -18.31 8.08 21.46
N LEU A 97 -19.19 8.83 20.78
CA LEU A 97 -19.21 8.89 19.31
C LEU A 97 -17.92 9.46 18.73
N GLU A 98 -17.36 10.51 19.33
CA GLU A 98 -16.08 11.09 18.92
C GLU A 98 -14.94 10.07 19.04
N LYS A 99 -14.81 9.39 20.17
CA LYS A 99 -13.79 8.34 20.34
C LYS A 99 -13.95 7.17 19.37
N MET A 100 -15.20 6.79 19.08
CA MET A 100 -15.48 5.75 18.09
C MET A 100 -15.11 6.20 16.68
N MET A 101 -15.37 7.47 16.33
CA MET A 101 -14.99 8.05 15.04
C MET A 101 -13.47 8.07 14.87
N GLU A 102 -12.74 8.55 15.89
CA GLU A 102 -11.27 8.54 15.88
C GLU A 102 -10.70 7.13 15.73
N GLY A 103 -11.24 6.16 16.47
CA GLY A 103 -10.81 4.77 16.42
C GLY A 103 -11.06 4.14 15.03
N LYS A 104 -12.23 4.39 14.42
CA LYS A 104 -12.55 3.92 13.08
C LYS A 104 -11.69 4.58 12.01
N LEU A 105 -11.48 5.89 12.11
CA LEU A 105 -10.62 6.63 11.17
C LEU A 105 -9.17 6.15 11.26
N ARG A 106 -8.64 5.95 12.47
CA ARG A 106 -7.30 5.40 12.66
C ARG A 106 -7.17 4.03 12.00
N LYS A 107 -8.13 3.12 12.21
CA LYS A 107 -8.15 1.82 11.58
C LYS A 107 -8.17 1.91 10.05
N PHE A 108 -8.99 2.81 9.50
CA PHE A 108 -9.04 3.06 8.07
C PHE A 108 -7.69 3.54 7.52
N LEU A 109 -7.00 4.45 8.20
CA LEU A 109 -5.67 4.92 7.82
C LEU A 109 -4.64 3.79 7.87
N GLU A 110 -4.65 2.98 8.94
CA GLU A 110 -3.78 1.81 9.09
C GLU A 110 -4.01 0.77 7.97
N GLU A 111 -5.25 0.54 7.55
CA GLU A 111 -5.59 -0.42 6.49
C GLU A 111 -5.27 0.07 5.08
N ASN A 112 -5.19 1.38 4.86
CA ASN A 112 -5.01 1.98 3.53
C ASN A 112 -3.60 2.53 3.28
N THR A 113 -2.74 2.58 4.28
CA THR A 113 -1.36 3.06 4.14
C THR A 113 -0.34 1.94 4.26
N LEU A 114 0.70 1.98 3.42
CA LEU A 114 1.74 0.95 3.42
C LEU A 114 2.39 0.79 4.80
N LEU A 115 2.78 1.91 5.43
CA LEU A 115 3.43 1.87 6.75
C LEU A 115 2.51 1.42 7.88
N GLY A 116 1.21 1.65 7.76
CA GLY A 116 0.20 1.26 8.77
C GLY A 116 -0.24 -0.19 8.67
N GLN A 117 -0.22 -0.77 7.46
CA GLN A 117 -0.69 -2.13 7.23
C GLN A 117 0.13 -3.17 7.99
N LYS A 118 -0.57 -4.22 8.46
CA LYS A 118 0.07 -5.41 9.03
C LYS A 118 0.83 -6.15 7.95
N PHE A 119 2.09 -6.54 8.25
CA PHE A 119 2.95 -7.18 7.28
C PHE A 119 2.41 -8.55 6.85
N VAL A 120 2.28 -8.79 5.56
CA VAL A 120 1.65 -10.01 5.03
C VAL A 120 2.39 -11.30 5.41
N ILE A 121 3.71 -11.22 5.62
CA ILE A 121 4.54 -12.36 6.01
C ILE A 121 4.52 -12.58 7.52
N ASP A 122 4.45 -11.49 8.30
CA ASP A 122 4.33 -11.52 9.76
C ASP A 122 3.28 -10.51 10.24
N PRO A 123 2.01 -10.92 10.37
CA PRO A 123 0.91 -10.04 10.78
C PRO A 123 1.01 -9.51 12.22
N SER A 124 1.97 -9.95 13.02
CA SER A 124 2.19 -9.44 14.38
C SER A 124 2.76 -8.01 14.37
N ILE A 125 3.45 -7.63 13.30
CA ILE A 125 4.06 -6.31 13.13
C ILE A 125 3.46 -5.53 11.95
N SER A 126 3.60 -4.20 11.96
CA SER A 126 3.31 -3.36 10.81
C SER A 126 4.51 -3.27 9.87
N ILE A 127 4.29 -2.81 8.62
CA ILE A 127 5.39 -2.51 7.70
C ILE A 127 6.34 -1.47 8.29
N LYS A 128 5.82 -0.46 8.99
CA LYS A 128 6.67 0.50 9.71
C LYS A 128 7.61 -0.18 10.69
N GLN A 129 7.09 -1.08 11.53
CA GLN A 129 7.90 -1.85 12.48
C GLN A 129 8.88 -2.79 11.78
N TYR A 130 8.49 -3.39 10.66
CA TYR A 130 9.38 -4.23 9.86
C TYR A 130 10.58 -3.45 9.32
N ILE A 131 10.36 -2.23 8.80
CA ILE A 131 11.44 -1.34 8.34
C ILE A 131 12.36 -0.95 9.51
N GLU A 132 11.80 -0.51 10.64
CA GLU A 132 12.55 -0.11 11.83
C GLU A 132 13.42 -1.24 12.40
N GLN A 133 12.90 -2.47 12.40
CA GLN A 133 13.64 -3.66 12.85
C GLN A 133 14.74 -4.08 11.87
N TYR A 134 14.53 -3.89 10.57
CA TYR A 134 15.51 -4.23 9.56
C TYR A 134 16.66 -3.22 9.55
N LYS A 135 16.39 -1.93 9.37
CA LYS A 135 17.36 -0.84 9.40
C LYS A 135 16.67 0.53 9.46
N SER A 136 16.90 1.27 10.52
CA SER A 136 16.25 2.57 10.74
C SER A 136 16.60 3.67 9.73
N SER A 137 17.70 3.51 8.98
CA SER A 137 18.12 4.47 7.92
C SER A 137 17.39 4.26 6.58
N ILE A 138 16.62 3.19 6.45
CA ILE A 138 15.87 2.94 5.21
C ILE A 138 14.54 3.69 5.22
N SER A 139 14.22 4.34 4.11
CA SER A 139 12.91 4.93 3.87
C SER A 139 12.37 4.56 2.49
N ILE A 140 11.03 4.53 2.38
CA ILE A 140 10.35 4.28 1.12
C ILE A 140 10.05 5.63 0.47
N ASN A 141 10.60 5.84 -0.73
CA ASN A 141 10.36 7.06 -1.50
C ASN A 141 9.09 6.98 -2.32
N LYS A 142 8.90 5.83 -2.99
CA LYS A 142 7.79 5.64 -3.91
C LYS A 142 7.52 4.16 -4.16
N PHE A 143 6.27 3.83 -4.41
CA PHE A 143 5.90 2.55 -5.02
C PHE A 143 4.89 2.72 -6.15
N ILE A 144 4.87 1.76 -7.05
CA ILE A 144 3.91 1.68 -8.14
C ILE A 144 3.36 0.25 -8.14
N ARG A 145 2.06 0.13 -8.23
CA ARG A 145 1.38 -1.15 -8.43
C ARG A 145 0.47 -1.06 -9.64
N TYR A 146 0.68 -1.95 -10.59
CA TYR A 146 -0.20 -2.13 -11.74
C TYR A 146 -0.78 -3.54 -11.75
N GLU A 147 -2.05 -3.62 -12.07
CA GLU A 147 -2.77 -4.88 -12.22
C GLU A 147 -3.48 -4.90 -13.57
N ILE A 148 -3.50 -6.07 -14.23
CA ILE A 148 -4.19 -6.24 -15.50
C ILE A 148 -5.70 -6.11 -15.25
N GLY A 149 -6.35 -5.27 -16.04
CA GLY A 149 -7.80 -5.05 -15.94
C GLY A 149 -8.23 -3.94 -14.98
N SER A 150 -7.27 -3.26 -14.32
CA SER A 150 -7.54 -2.14 -13.40
C SER A 150 -7.31 -0.77 -14.04
#